data_f8c70a8a669f671764833c2800f6fb57
#
_entry.id   f8c70a8a669f671764833c2800f6fb57
#
_cell.length_a   1.000
_cell.length_b   1.000
_cell.length_c   1.000
_cell.angle_alpha   90.00
_cell.angle_beta   90.00
_cell.angle_gamma   90.00
#
_symmetry.space_group_name_H-M   'P 1'
#
loop_
_entity.id
_entity.type
_entity.pdbx_description
1 polymer ?
#
loop_
_entity_poly.entity_id
_entity_poly.type
_entity_poly.pdbx_seq_one_letter_code
_entity_poly.pdbx_strand_id
1 'polypeptide(L)'
;MNQSILKIVLVALLLPSFGDIEKEYIQSIPGTKEKVEMVFIPGGTFTMGSEKSEQGHFGDEGPQHQVEINPFWMGKFEITWDLYDLFVARDIDRKRPQQLNGKEVDIDIDGVSGATQPYTEMSFGMGVEGYPAICMTQLAAVKFCEWLSAMTGNFYRLPTEAEWEYACRAGTKTAYSFGDDPADLDIYAWHEGNSGGAYHQVGQKKPNPWGLY
;
A
#
# COMPACT_ATOMS: atom_id res chain seq x y z
N MET A 1 -8.37 -5.24 22.88
CA MET A 1 -8.08 -3.92 22.28
C MET A 1 -7.29 -4.20 21.02
N ASN A 2 -7.99 -4.34 19.88
CA ASN A 2 -7.32 -4.51 18.58
C ASN A 2 -6.67 -3.17 18.21
N GLN A 3 -5.37 -3.07 18.37
CA GLN A 3 -4.62 -2.01 17.70
C GLN A 3 -4.47 -2.47 16.24
N SER A 4 -5.29 -1.91 15.37
CA SER A 4 -5.09 -2.04 13.92
C SER A 4 -3.70 -1.49 13.61
N ILE A 5 -2.78 -2.38 13.23
CA ILE A 5 -1.44 -2.00 12.79
C ILE A 5 -1.61 -1.30 11.44
N LEU A 6 -1.42 0.03 11.41
CA LEU A 6 -1.45 0.79 10.16
C LEU A 6 -0.23 0.39 9.32
N LYS A 7 -0.50 -0.19 8.15
CA LYS A 7 0.50 -0.52 7.12
C LYS A 7 0.41 0.50 5.99
N ILE A 8 1.55 0.87 5.41
CA ILE A 8 1.57 1.80 4.29
C ILE A 8 1.23 1.02 3.01
N VAL A 9 0.09 1.34 2.41
CA VAL A 9 -0.27 0.93 1.04
C VAL A 9 -0.12 2.15 0.13
N LEU A 10 0.58 1.97 -0.97
CA LEU A 10 0.97 3.06 -1.85
C LEU A 10 0.04 3.13 -3.06
N VAL A 11 -0.43 4.33 -3.39
CA VAL A 11 -1.19 4.62 -4.62
C VAL A 11 -0.47 5.67 -5.45
N ALA A 12 -0.29 5.39 -6.73
CA ALA A 12 0.26 6.32 -7.71
C ALA A 12 -0.79 6.63 -8.78
N LEU A 13 -0.98 7.90 -9.11
CA LEU A 13 -1.84 8.36 -10.19
C LEU A 13 -0.98 8.65 -11.41
N LEU A 14 -0.93 7.70 -12.35
CA LEU A 14 -0.43 7.87 -13.71
C LEU A 14 -1.62 7.65 -14.65
N LEU A 15 -1.98 8.64 -15.46
CA LEU A 15 -2.98 8.45 -16.50
C LEU A 15 -2.29 7.82 -17.71
N PRO A 16 -2.60 6.57 -18.10
CA PRO A 16 -2.05 5.97 -19.30
C PRO A 16 -2.68 6.60 -20.55
N SER A 17 -1.87 6.85 -21.56
CA SER A 17 -2.35 7.06 -22.92
C SER A 17 -2.88 5.73 -23.47
N PHE A 18 -3.98 5.76 -24.24
CA PHE A 18 -4.63 4.59 -24.84
C PHE A 18 -3.65 3.72 -25.66
N GLY A 19 -3.16 2.67 -25.07
CA GLY A 19 -2.34 1.59 -25.59
C GLY A 19 -2.50 0.39 -24.66
N ASP A 20 -1.96 -0.78 -24.96
CA ASP A 20 -1.97 -1.91 -24.03
C ASP A 20 -1.37 -1.47 -22.69
N ILE A 21 -2.22 -1.34 -21.67
CA ILE A 21 -1.81 -0.89 -20.34
C ILE A 21 -0.99 -2.03 -19.74
N GLU A 22 0.29 -1.78 -19.49
CA GLU A 22 1.08 -2.69 -18.64
C GLU A 22 0.35 -2.86 -17.32
N LYS A 23 0.16 -4.10 -16.90
CA LYS A 23 -0.56 -4.41 -15.65
C LYS A 23 0.29 -4.22 -14.40
N GLU A 24 1.59 -4.13 -14.56
CA GLU A 24 2.56 -3.95 -13.49
C GLU A 24 3.70 -3.05 -13.97
N TYR A 25 4.28 -2.24 -13.08
CA TYR A 25 5.54 -1.56 -13.32
C TYR A 25 6.40 -1.52 -12.05
N ILE A 26 7.69 -1.28 -12.23
CA ILE A 26 8.64 -1.17 -11.13
C ILE A 26 9.12 0.28 -11.04
N GLN A 27 8.87 0.91 -9.90
CA GLN A 27 9.41 2.22 -9.56
C GLN A 27 10.73 2.06 -8.81
N SER A 28 11.83 2.42 -9.44
CA SER A 28 13.13 2.49 -8.77
C SER A 28 13.26 3.75 -7.92
N ILE A 29 13.87 3.61 -6.75
CA ILE A 29 14.18 4.75 -5.87
C ILE A 29 15.57 5.27 -6.22
N PRO A 30 15.72 6.53 -6.67
CA PRO A 30 17.00 7.09 -7.06
C PRO A 30 18.07 6.96 -5.96
N GLY A 31 19.27 6.54 -6.35
CA GLY A 31 20.41 6.43 -5.45
C GLY A 31 20.43 5.20 -4.56
N THR A 32 19.50 4.25 -4.74
CA THR A 32 19.40 2.99 -4.00
C THR A 32 19.21 1.80 -4.93
N LYS A 33 19.24 0.59 -4.35
CA LYS A 33 18.79 -0.65 -5.02
C LYS A 33 17.29 -0.91 -4.83
N GLU A 34 16.65 -0.16 -3.94
CA GLU A 34 15.26 -0.39 -3.56
C GLU A 34 14.30 0.05 -4.66
N LYS A 35 13.17 -0.63 -4.71
CA LYS A 35 12.13 -0.43 -5.71
C LYS A 35 10.76 -0.73 -5.14
N VAL A 36 9.74 -0.11 -5.73
CA VAL A 36 8.33 -0.39 -5.44
C VAL A 36 7.71 -1.07 -6.65
N GLU A 37 7.14 -2.24 -6.45
CA GLU A 37 6.33 -2.93 -7.46
C GLU A 37 4.91 -2.39 -7.41
N MET A 38 4.39 -1.96 -8.55
CA MET A 38 3.07 -1.33 -8.68
C MET A 38 2.19 -2.16 -9.59
N VAL A 39 0.93 -2.33 -9.19
CA VAL A 39 -0.10 -3.06 -9.94
C VAL A 39 -1.17 -2.08 -10.40
N PHE A 40 -1.60 -2.19 -11.66
CA PHE A 40 -2.69 -1.39 -12.21
C PHE A 40 -4.04 -1.90 -11.70
N ILE A 41 -4.78 -1.02 -11.07
CA ILE A 41 -6.16 -1.26 -10.62
C ILE A 41 -7.10 -0.63 -11.63
N PRO A 42 -7.88 -1.43 -12.38
CA PRO A 42 -8.83 -0.91 -13.36
C PRO A 42 -9.92 -0.11 -12.66
N GLY A 43 -10.37 0.96 -13.30
CA GLY A 43 -11.54 1.68 -12.80
C GLY A 43 -12.82 0.86 -12.92
N GLY A 44 -13.83 1.22 -12.16
CA GLY A 44 -15.12 0.53 -12.18
C GLY A 44 -16.04 0.97 -11.07
N THR A 45 -17.20 0.32 -10.99
CA THR A 45 -18.19 0.57 -9.94
C THR A 45 -18.35 -0.68 -9.09
N PHE A 46 -18.39 -0.53 -7.78
CA PHE A 46 -18.63 -1.63 -6.85
C PHE A 46 -19.58 -1.23 -5.73
N THR A 47 -20.09 -2.21 -5.02
CA THR A 47 -20.87 -1.99 -3.80
C THR A 47 -19.92 -2.01 -2.61
N MET A 48 -19.71 -0.86 -1.98
CA MET A 48 -18.88 -0.72 -0.78
C MET A 48 -19.65 -1.14 0.46
N GLY A 49 -18.96 -1.79 1.38
CA GLY A 49 -19.53 -2.30 2.63
C GLY A 49 -20.04 -3.74 2.54
N SER A 50 -20.60 -4.24 3.63
CA SER A 50 -21.10 -5.61 3.74
C SER A 50 -22.59 -5.66 4.11
N GLU A 51 -23.26 -6.77 3.80
CA GLU A 51 -24.63 -7.02 4.25
C GLU A 51 -24.65 -7.43 5.73
N LYS A 52 -25.73 -7.08 6.44
CA LYS A 52 -25.91 -7.47 7.85
C LYS A 52 -25.90 -8.99 8.08
N SER A 53 -26.16 -9.76 7.04
CA SER A 53 -26.14 -11.22 7.06
C SER A 53 -24.75 -11.82 6.81
N GLU A 54 -23.79 -11.01 6.38
CA GLU A 54 -22.42 -11.47 6.11
C GLU A 54 -21.74 -11.89 7.41
N GLN A 55 -21.07 -13.02 7.37
CA GLN A 55 -20.32 -13.51 8.52
C GLN A 55 -19.15 -12.57 8.84
N GLY A 56 -19.12 -12.04 10.05
CA GLY A 56 -18.09 -11.09 10.48
C GLY A 56 -18.45 -9.62 10.25
N HIS A 57 -19.66 -9.30 9.73
CA HIS A 57 -20.14 -7.95 9.55
C HIS A 57 -20.03 -7.09 10.83
N PHE A 58 -19.50 -5.89 10.70
CA PHE A 58 -19.50 -4.84 11.72
C PHE A 58 -20.48 -3.73 11.35
N GLY A 59 -21.09 -3.10 12.36
CA GLY A 59 -22.17 -2.14 12.16
C GLY A 59 -21.79 -0.86 11.40
N ASP A 60 -20.50 -0.54 11.30
CA ASP A 60 -19.92 0.58 10.56
C ASP A 60 -19.63 0.26 9.08
N GLU A 61 -19.77 -1.00 8.66
CA GLU A 61 -19.67 -1.42 7.27
C GLU A 61 -20.96 -1.18 6.45
N GLY A 62 -21.97 -0.60 7.04
CA GLY A 62 -23.27 -0.33 6.43
C GLY A 62 -23.69 1.14 6.52
N PRO A 63 -24.64 1.57 5.70
CA PRO A 63 -25.32 0.80 4.65
C PRO A 63 -24.47 0.63 3.39
N GLN A 64 -24.66 -0.49 2.70
CA GLN A 64 -24.03 -0.68 1.39
C GLN A 64 -24.46 0.42 0.41
N HIS A 65 -23.50 0.90 -0.39
CA HIS A 65 -23.74 1.91 -1.42
C HIS A 65 -22.80 1.73 -2.62
N GLN A 66 -23.22 2.27 -3.77
CA GLN A 66 -22.40 2.20 -4.99
C GLN A 66 -21.32 3.28 -4.97
N VAL A 67 -20.09 2.88 -5.28
CA VAL A 67 -18.95 3.78 -5.44
C VAL A 67 -18.32 3.57 -6.81
N GLU A 68 -18.04 4.65 -7.52
CA GLU A 68 -17.26 4.66 -8.75
C GLU A 68 -15.80 4.97 -8.43
N ILE A 69 -14.89 4.10 -8.90
CA ILE A 69 -13.45 4.21 -8.71
C ILE A 69 -12.79 4.50 -10.06
N ASN A 70 -12.01 5.56 -10.12
CA ASN A 70 -11.14 5.83 -11.26
C ASN A 70 -9.96 4.84 -11.27
N PRO A 71 -9.39 4.49 -12.45
CA PRO A 71 -8.21 3.63 -12.50
C PRO A 71 -7.01 4.29 -11.80
N PHE A 72 -6.21 3.47 -11.11
CA PHE A 72 -5.03 3.92 -10.38
C PHE A 72 -3.98 2.81 -10.27
N TRP A 73 -2.80 3.17 -9.80
CA TRP A 73 -1.75 2.21 -9.47
C TRP A 73 -1.66 2.01 -7.96
N MET A 74 -1.52 0.78 -7.52
CA MET A 74 -1.37 0.42 -6.11
C MET A 74 -0.09 -0.37 -5.89
N GLY A 75 0.57 -0.16 -4.75
CA GLY A 75 1.70 -0.99 -4.34
C GLY A 75 1.28 -2.45 -4.24
N LYS A 76 2.04 -3.34 -4.88
CA LYS A 76 1.80 -4.79 -4.90
C LYS A 76 1.85 -5.40 -3.50
N PHE A 77 2.73 -4.85 -2.68
CA PHE A 77 2.97 -5.25 -1.30
C PHE A 77 2.81 -4.04 -0.36
N GLU A 78 2.71 -4.31 0.92
CA GLU A 78 2.90 -3.28 1.93
C GLU A 78 4.32 -2.69 1.82
N ILE A 79 4.47 -1.42 2.20
CA ILE A 79 5.79 -0.77 2.25
C ILE A 79 6.65 -1.47 3.31
N THR A 80 7.82 -1.93 2.89
CA THR A 80 8.77 -2.60 3.78
C THR A 80 9.60 -1.62 4.60
N TRP A 81 10.22 -2.12 5.67
CA TRP A 81 11.21 -1.37 6.44
C TRP A 81 12.36 -0.89 5.57
N ASP A 82 12.82 -1.71 4.60
CA ASP A 82 13.89 -1.33 3.67
C ASP A 82 13.58 -0.02 2.94
N LEU A 83 12.31 0.19 2.56
CA LEU A 83 11.86 1.41 1.91
C LEU A 83 11.60 2.55 2.90
N TYR A 84 10.93 2.25 4.01
CA TYR A 84 10.55 3.27 4.99
C TYR A 84 11.77 3.87 5.70
N ASP A 85 12.79 3.06 5.98
CA ASP A 85 14.03 3.51 6.60
C ASP A 85 14.83 4.50 5.72
N LEU A 86 14.69 4.44 4.39
CA LEU A 86 15.25 5.46 3.51
C LEU A 86 14.67 6.85 3.79
N PHE A 87 13.36 6.91 4.05
CA PHE A 87 12.68 8.15 4.43
C PHE A 87 13.07 8.61 5.84
N VAL A 88 13.24 7.69 6.77
CA VAL A 88 13.62 8.00 8.16
C VAL A 88 15.07 8.52 8.23
N ALA A 89 15.99 7.86 7.52
CA ALA A 89 17.42 8.20 7.52
C ALA A 89 17.74 9.44 6.67
N ARG A 90 17.01 9.69 5.57
CA ARG A 90 17.19 10.82 4.65
C ARG A 90 18.57 10.89 3.95
N ASP A 91 19.40 9.84 4.06
CA ASP A 91 20.77 9.82 3.55
C ASP A 91 20.87 9.94 2.02
N ILE A 92 19.78 9.57 1.32
CA ILE A 92 19.73 9.57 -0.14
C ILE A 92 19.07 10.81 -0.74
N ASP A 93 18.54 11.72 0.06
CA ASP A 93 17.80 12.89 -0.44
C ASP A 93 18.62 13.74 -1.43
N ARG A 94 19.92 13.88 -1.18
CA ARG A 94 20.85 14.60 -2.05
C ARG A 94 21.14 13.89 -3.38
N LYS A 95 20.77 12.60 -3.51
CA LYS A 95 20.95 11.81 -4.73
C LYS A 95 19.75 11.91 -5.68
N ARG A 96 18.74 12.65 -5.29
CA ARG A 96 17.57 12.92 -6.12
C ARG A 96 17.95 13.61 -7.41
N PRO A 97 17.53 13.14 -8.59
CA PRO A 97 17.71 13.88 -9.82
C PRO A 97 16.85 15.14 -9.83
N GLN A 98 17.40 16.25 -10.34
CA GLN A 98 16.64 17.51 -10.50
C GLN A 98 15.56 17.41 -11.58
N GLN A 99 15.73 16.51 -12.53
CA GLN A 99 14.78 16.25 -13.61
C GLN A 99 14.52 14.74 -13.71
N LEU A 100 13.25 14.35 -13.79
CA LEU A 100 12.81 12.99 -14.03
C LEU A 100 11.99 12.96 -15.31
N ASN A 101 12.39 12.09 -16.26
CA ASN A 101 11.72 11.96 -17.56
C ASN A 101 11.61 13.31 -18.33
N GLY A 102 12.62 14.18 -18.19
CA GLY A 102 12.65 15.49 -18.85
C GLY A 102 11.74 16.54 -18.22
N LYS A 103 11.10 16.24 -17.10
CA LYS A 103 10.32 17.19 -16.30
C LYS A 103 11.07 17.56 -15.03
N GLU A 104 11.02 18.85 -14.67
CA GLU A 104 11.50 19.32 -13.38
C GLU A 104 10.67 18.70 -12.26
N VAL A 105 11.33 18.25 -11.20
CA VAL A 105 10.64 17.71 -10.02
C VAL A 105 10.19 18.86 -9.16
N ASP A 106 8.90 19.13 -9.16
CA ASP A 106 8.27 20.34 -8.62
C ASP A 106 8.16 20.34 -7.07
N ILE A 107 8.31 19.16 -6.43
CA ILE A 107 8.27 19.05 -4.98
C ILE A 107 9.68 19.18 -4.40
N ASP A 108 9.88 20.20 -3.57
CA ASP A 108 11.12 20.35 -2.82
C ASP A 108 11.23 19.31 -1.71
N ILE A 109 12.20 18.39 -1.85
CA ILE A 109 12.42 17.33 -0.89
C ILE A 109 12.84 17.86 0.49
N ASP A 110 13.53 18.99 0.53
CA ASP A 110 13.94 19.64 1.78
C ASP A 110 12.73 20.22 2.52
N GLY A 111 11.65 20.54 1.79
CA GLY A 111 10.36 20.97 2.34
C GLY A 111 9.51 19.84 2.93
N VAL A 112 9.83 18.57 2.63
CA VAL A 112 9.10 17.43 3.19
C VAL A 112 9.59 17.13 4.60
N SER A 113 8.70 17.24 5.59
CA SER A 113 9.03 16.90 6.98
C SER A 113 9.39 15.42 7.09
N GLY A 114 10.53 15.13 7.72
CA GLY A 114 10.96 13.76 8.02
C GLY A 114 10.11 13.11 9.11
N ALA A 115 10.20 11.79 9.22
CA ALA A 115 9.63 11.06 10.35
C ALA A 115 10.39 11.42 11.63
N THR A 116 9.65 11.50 12.75
CA THR A 116 10.29 11.54 14.08
C THR A 116 10.98 10.20 14.32
N GLN A 117 12.26 10.24 14.67
CA GLN A 117 13.00 9.03 15.05
C GLN A 117 12.33 8.38 16.26
N PRO A 118 11.97 7.09 16.20
CA PRO A 118 11.38 6.41 17.33
C PRO A 118 12.39 6.23 18.45
N TYR A 119 11.92 6.26 19.69
CA TYR A 119 12.77 6.05 20.87
C TYR A 119 13.18 4.58 21.07
N THR A 120 12.48 3.67 20.43
CA THR A 120 12.70 2.23 20.50
C THR A 120 12.68 1.63 19.11
N GLU A 121 13.30 0.46 18.96
CA GLU A 121 13.25 -0.31 17.74
C GLU A 121 11.80 -0.79 17.50
N MET A 122 11.19 -0.39 16.38
CA MET A 122 9.76 -0.54 16.12
C MET A 122 9.42 -1.83 15.35
N SER A 123 10.40 -2.65 14.98
CA SER A 123 10.17 -4.00 14.46
C SER A 123 9.88 -5.01 15.59
N PHE A 124 10.14 -4.62 16.84
CA PHE A 124 10.00 -5.48 18.03
C PHE A 124 10.73 -6.84 17.90
N GLY A 125 11.80 -6.86 17.12
CA GLY A 125 12.58 -8.06 16.86
C GLY A 125 11.90 -9.09 15.92
N MET A 126 10.79 -8.72 15.28
CA MET A 126 10.06 -9.63 14.37
C MET A 126 10.68 -9.72 12.98
N GLY A 127 11.59 -8.80 12.61
CA GLY A 127 12.29 -8.79 11.33
C GLY A 127 12.17 -7.43 10.61
N VAL A 128 13.13 -7.15 9.73
CA VAL A 128 13.25 -5.88 8.99
C VAL A 128 13.31 -6.14 7.48
N GLU A 129 14.29 -6.92 7.00
CA GLU A 129 14.53 -7.14 5.57
C GLU A 129 13.34 -7.85 4.89
N GLY A 130 12.65 -7.15 4.00
CA GLY A 130 11.46 -7.64 3.31
C GLY A 130 10.20 -7.72 4.18
N TYR A 131 10.22 -7.17 5.41
CA TYR A 131 9.06 -7.14 6.30
C TYR A 131 8.33 -5.78 6.20
N PRO A 132 7.00 -5.78 6.38
CA PRO A 132 6.20 -4.55 6.31
C PRO A 132 6.59 -3.59 7.44
N ALA A 133 6.73 -2.32 7.11
CA ALA A 133 6.90 -1.26 8.11
C ALA A 133 5.59 -1.08 8.90
N ILE A 134 5.71 -1.03 10.22
CA ILE A 134 4.58 -0.95 11.16
C ILE A 134 4.78 0.19 12.17
N CYS A 135 3.75 0.45 12.97
CA CYS A 135 3.80 1.38 14.11
C CYS A 135 4.09 2.85 13.77
N MET A 136 3.87 3.27 12.51
CA MET A 136 3.88 4.69 12.16
C MET A 136 2.49 5.31 12.32
N THR A 137 2.45 6.64 12.53
CA THR A 137 1.21 7.40 12.48
C THR A 137 0.75 7.58 11.02
N GLN A 138 -0.55 7.85 10.81
CA GLN A 138 -1.06 8.22 9.50
C GLN A 138 -0.31 9.44 8.91
N LEU A 139 0.02 10.43 9.73
CA LEU A 139 0.79 11.58 9.30
C LEU A 139 2.17 11.17 8.76
N ALA A 140 2.88 10.27 9.45
CA ALA A 140 4.18 9.78 9.00
C ALA A 140 4.05 9.00 7.67
N ALA A 141 2.99 8.21 7.50
CA ALA A 141 2.72 7.51 6.23
C ALA A 141 2.42 8.50 5.07
N VAL A 142 1.66 9.57 5.33
CA VAL A 142 1.45 10.65 4.34
C VAL A 142 2.77 11.33 3.98
N LYS A 143 3.62 11.65 4.97
CA LYS A 143 4.93 12.26 4.73
C LYS A 143 5.89 11.34 3.97
N PHE A 144 5.82 10.02 4.18
CA PHE A 144 6.50 9.06 3.33
C PHE A 144 6.03 9.14 1.87
N CYS A 145 4.72 9.23 1.62
CA CYS A 145 4.19 9.39 0.27
C CYS A 145 4.67 10.70 -0.40
N GLU A 146 4.69 11.82 0.34
CA GLU A 146 5.23 13.10 -0.14
C GLU A 146 6.73 12.98 -0.48
N TRP A 147 7.52 12.37 0.40
CA TRP A 147 8.94 12.12 0.17
C TRP A 147 9.17 11.24 -1.07
N LEU A 148 8.42 10.13 -1.20
CA LEU A 148 8.54 9.25 -2.36
C LEU A 148 8.16 9.98 -3.65
N SER A 149 7.14 10.85 -3.59
CA SER A 149 6.74 11.69 -4.74
C SER A 149 7.88 12.63 -5.14
N ALA A 150 8.53 13.27 -4.16
CA ALA A 150 9.66 14.13 -4.39
C ALA A 150 10.87 13.36 -4.95
N MET A 151 11.14 12.15 -4.46
CA MET A 151 12.26 11.31 -4.92
C MET A 151 12.08 10.80 -6.34
N THR A 152 10.86 10.51 -6.76
CA THR A 152 10.57 9.79 -8.02
C THR A 152 9.97 10.67 -9.12
N GLY A 153 9.41 11.84 -8.75
CA GLY A 153 8.66 12.71 -9.67
C GLY A 153 7.27 12.19 -10.06
N ASN A 154 6.82 11.10 -9.45
CA ASN A 154 5.46 10.59 -9.57
C ASN A 154 4.66 10.98 -8.32
N PHE A 155 3.35 11.10 -8.45
CA PHE A 155 2.49 11.44 -7.32
C PHE A 155 2.07 10.18 -6.56
N TYR A 156 2.38 10.12 -5.28
CA TYR A 156 1.98 9.04 -4.38
C TYR A 156 1.15 9.57 -3.21
N ARG A 157 0.18 8.78 -2.79
CA ARG A 157 -0.65 9.03 -1.61
C ARG A 157 -1.12 7.71 -0.99
N LEU A 158 -1.70 7.78 0.17
CA LEU A 158 -2.45 6.66 0.72
C LEU A 158 -3.75 6.45 -0.09
N PRO A 159 -4.24 5.21 -0.24
CA PRO A 159 -5.55 4.96 -0.81
C PRO A 159 -6.65 5.54 0.08
N THR A 160 -7.78 5.88 -0.50
CA THR A 160 -9.02 6.04 0.25
C THR A 160 -9.52 4.66 0.69
N GLU A 161 -10.41 4.64 1.67
CA GLU A 161 -11.06 3.40 2.12
C GLU A 161 -11.75 2.67 0.97
N ALA A 162 -12.48 3.41 0.13
CA ALA A 162 -13.16 2.86 -1.04
C ALA A 162 -12.19 2.26 -2.07
N GLU A 163 -11.06 2.91 -2.34
CA GLU A 163 -10.02 2.38 -3.23
C GLU A 163 -9.38 1.12 -2.65
N TRP A 164 -9.16 1.10 -1.34
CA TRP A 164 -8.59 -0.06 -0.66
C TRP A 164 -9.54 -1.25 -0.71
N GLU A 165 -10.82 -1.07 -0.35
CA GLU A 165 -11.83 -2.14 -0.40
C GLU A 165 -12.03 -2.65 -1.82
N TYR A 166 -12.13 -1.74 -2.80
CA TYR A 166 -12.25 -2.10 -4.21
C TYR A 166 -11.08 -2.97 -4.69
N ALA A 167 -9.86 -2.55 -4.35
CA ALA A 167 -8.64 -3.27 -4.71
C ALA A 167 -8.54 -4.62 -3.97
N CYS A 168 -8.93 -4.68 -2.70
CA CYS A 168 -8.97 -5.90 -1.91
C CYS A 168 -9.94 -6.93 -2.51
N ARG A 169 -11.16 -6.50 -2.87
CA ARG A 169 -12.18 -7.37 -3.50
C ARG A 169 -11.79 -7.86 -4.89
N ALA A 170 -10.97 -7.10 -5.61
CA ALA A 170 -10.46 -7.45 -6.95
C ALA A 170 -11.57 -7.91 -7.93
N GLY A 171 -12.70 -7.21 -7.94
CA GLY A 171 -13.84 -7.46 -8.82
C GLY A 171 -14.83 -8.53 -8.32
N THR A 172 -14.61 -9.15 -7.18
CA THR A 172 -15.56 -10.11 -6.57
C THR A 172 -16.66 -9.39 -5.80
N LYS A 173 -17.76 -10.13 -5.51
CA LYS A 173 -18.84 -9.69 -4.63
C LYS A 173 -18.89 -10.51 -3.35
N THR A 174 -17.97 -11.45 -3.19
CA THR A 174 -17.86 -12.34 -2.04
C THR A 174 -17.20 -11.63 -0.86
N ALA A 175 -17.31 -12.18 0.34
CA ALA A 175 -16.71 -11.63 1.55
C ALA A 175 -15.19 -11.44 1.42
N TYR A 176 -14.52 -12.37 0.70
CA TYR A 176 -13.09 -12.31 0.40
C TYR A 176 -12.86 -12.32 -1.12
N SER A 177 -11.69 -11.90 -1.57
CA SER A 177 -11.29 -11.93 -2.99
C SER A 177 -11.26 -13.34 -3.60
N PHE A 178 -11.25 -14.37 -2.77
CA PHE A 178 -11.20 -15.79 -3.15
C PHE A 178 -12.51 -16.56 -2.94
N GLY A 179 -13.53 -15.93 -2.38
CA GLY A 179 -14.84 -16.55 -2.11
C GLY A 179 -15.40 -16.17 -0.73
N ASP A 180 -16.36 -16.97 -0.25
CA ASP A 180 -17.03 -16.72 1.03
C ASP A 180 -16.57 -17.68 2.15
N ASP A 181 -15.74 -18.69 1.82
CA ASP A 181 -15.29 -19.66 2.81
C ASP A 181 -14.06 -19.15 3.58
N PRO A 182 -14.17 -18.84 4.88
CA PRO A 182 -13.03 -18.39 5.68
C PRO A 182 -11.94 -19.47 5.87
N ALA A 183 -12.22 -20.74 5.57
CA ALA A 183 -11.23 -21.82 5.67
C ALA A 183 -10.05 -21.62 4.70
N ASP A 184 -10.26 -20.90 3.60
CA ASP A 184 -9.20 -20.59 2.63
C ASP A 184 -8.34 -19.38 3.02
N LEU A 185 -8.69 -18.64 4.08
CA LEU A 185 -8.01 -17.41 4.49
C LEU A 185 -6.51 -17.63 4.75
N ASP A 186 -6.14 -18.78 5.29
CA ASP A 186 -4.74 -19.15 5.56
C ASP A 186 -3.85 -19.12 4.30
N ILE A 187 -4.46 -19.30 3.14
CA ILE A 187 -3.75 -19.33 1.85
C ILE A 187 -3.39 -17.91 1.39
N TYR A 188 -4.24 -16.92 1.75
CA TYR A 188 -4.18 -15.56 1.22
C TYR A 188 -3.72 -14.51 2.23
N ALA A 189 -3.88 -14.75 3.52
CA ALA A 189 -3.57 -13.75 4.54
C ALA A 189 -2.86 -14.31 5.76
N TRP A 190 -2.09 -13.44 6.41
CA TRP A 190 -1.64 -13.63 7.78
C TRP A 190 -2.66 -13.01 8.73
N HIS A 191 -3.14 -13.78 9.67
CA HIS A 191 -4.13 -13.36 10.67
C HIS A 191 -3.82 -13.95 12.05
N GLU A 192 -4.57 -13.63 13.07
CA GLU A 192 -4.31 -14.05 14.45
C GLU A 192 -4.14 -15.56 14.60
N GLY A 193 -4.90 -16.36 13.84
CA GLY A 193 -4.88 -17.82 13.91
C GLY A 193 -3.62 -18.47 13.33
N ASN A 194 -2.91 -17.81 12.41
CA ASN A 194 -1.78 -18.40 11.67
C ASN A 194 -0.48 -17.59 11.73
N SER A 195 -0.50 -16.36 12.27
CA SER A 195 0.67 -15.46 12.29
C SER A 195 1.64 -15.75 13.42
N GLY A 196 1.26 -16.56 14.43
CA GLY A 196 2.08 -16.76 15.62
C GLY A 196 2.30 -15.49 16.45
N GLY A 197 1.44 -14.48 16.29
CA GLY A 197 1.54 -13.19 16.99
C GLY A 197 2.61 -12.26 16.43
N ALA A 198 3.13 -12.54 15.23
CA ALA A 198 4.14 -11.74 14.54
C ALA A 198 3.68 -11.35 13.13
N TYR A 199 4.28 -10.32 12.55
CA TYR A 199 4.17 -10.06 11.12
C TYR A 199 5.23 -10.85 10.35
N HIS A 200 5.01 -11.02 9.04
CA HIS A 200 5.84 -11.84 8.17
C HIS A 200 6.32 -11.01 6.98
N GLN A 201 7.33 -11.53 6.27
CA GLN A 201 7.78 -10.91 5.03
C GLN A 201 6.62 -10.78 4.04
N VAL A 202 6.63 -9.70 3.26
CA VAL A 202 5.60 -9.44 2.25
C VAL A 202 5.63 -10.51 1.14
N GLY A 203 4.50 -10.73 0.48
CA GLY A 203 4.41 -11.60 -0.69
C GLY A 203 4.50 -13.11 -0.41
N GLN A 204 4.38 -13.57 0.82
CA GLN A 204 4.48 -15.01 1.16
C GLN A 204 3.16 -15.76 1.00
N LYS A 205 2.05 -15.08 0.85
CA LYS A 205 0.73 -15.66 0.63
C LYS A 205 0.36 -15.59 -0.85
N LYS A 206 -0.80 -16.09 -1.25
CA LYS A 206 -1.29 -15.93 -2.61
C LYS A 206 -1.85 -14.51 -2.80
N PRO A 207 -1.62 -13.90 -3.97
CA PRO A 207 -2.24 -12.62 -4.30
C PRO A 207 -3.73 -12.78 -4.59
N ASN A 208 -4.45 -11.66 -4.53
CA ASN A 208 -5.80 -11.59 -5.05
C ASN A 208 -5.80 -11.63 -6.61
N PRO A 209 -6.99 -11.70 -7.29
CA PRO A 209 -7.08 -11.75 -8.75
C PRO A 209 -6.39 -10.59 -9.50
N TRP A 210 -6.14 -9.46 -8.85
CA TRP A 210 -5.44 -8.33 -9.44
C TRP A 210 -3.94 -8.30 -9.11
N GLY A 211 -3.41 -9.28 -8.38
CA GLY A 211 -1.99 -9.41 -8.08
C GLY A 211 -1.53 -8.70 -6.81
N LEU A 212 -2.43 -8.24 -5.96
CA LEU A 212 -2.14 -7.64 -4.66
C LEU A 212 -2.04 -8.70 -3.56
N TYR A 213 -1.13 -8.48 -2.60
CA TYR A 213 -0.83 -9.39 -1.49
C TYR A 213 -1.31 -8.83 -0.15
#